data_84eaa783569109bac200b92c93a21e92
#
_entry.id   84eaa783569109bac200b92c93a21e92
#
_cell.length_a   1.000
_cell.length_b   1.000
_cell.length_c   1.000
_cell.angle_alpha   90.00
_cell.angle_beta   90.00
_cell.angle_gamma   90.00
#
_symmetry.space_group_name_H-M   'P 1'
#
loop_
_entity.id
_entity.type
_entity.pdbx_description
1 polymer ?
#
loop_
_entity_poly.entity_id
_entity_poly.type
_entity_poly.pdbx_seq_one_letter_code
_entity_poly.pdbx_strand_id
1 'polypeptide(L)'
;MHFVRAWLVTGLLGVALCACSATCAAAAPARPAAAAPAASAPASSPLAASAPVPASAPRRMDLTNKPWRGDFDAMLDRRVIRVLVPYSRTLYFNDRGHERGLTADFVRDFERFINKTYADRLGKRPITVVMIPTTRDRLLPGLVAGAGDIAAGNLTITPDRQKVVDFVSAHALKPTRELVLTGPKSPALSTLDDLSGKTVHVRRSSSYYESLSALNARFQKAGKPPMRLVLLPDALEDEDAMEMLNVGLLQILVVDDWKARMWAQILPQIKVHEDIAVREGGRVGWAIRKQSPQLQAVVSNFYDNFIRKQSVAEVRLKQYMQGIKQIHNNTESAELARFKATVAFFDKYGHQYGFDPLMLAAQGFQESQLNQDAKSRVGAVGIMQLMPATGKELKVGDIKVAQSNIHAGAKYLDQLMTRYFQDAHFSEVNRPLFAFASYNAGPGTIAKMRKLAAERGLNPDVWFNNVEIVVAEKVGMETTTYVRNIFKYYASYRLLQQAQAQRARAVQQLSG
;
A
#
# COMPACT_ATOMS: atom_id res chain seq x y z
N MET A 1 19.57 -4.95 -15.12
CA MET A 1 20.12 -6.04 -14.27
C MET A 1 20.31 -5.66 -12.80
N HIS A 2 20.01 -4.46 -12.36
CA HIS A 2 20.29 -3.99 -10.98
C HIS A 2 19.04 -3.68 -10.14
N PHE A 3 17.86 -3.91 -10.63
CA PHE A 3 16.60 -3.37 -10.04
C PHE A 3 15.84 -4.25 -9.07
N VAL A 4 15.93 -5.55 -9.18
CA VAL A 4 15.30 -6.48 -8.21
C VAL A 4 16.07 -6.52 -6.88
N ARG A 5 17.22 -5.82 -6.77
CA ARG A 5 18.17 -5.97 -5.65
C ARG A 5 18.42 -4.78 -4.76
N ALA A 6 17.99 -3.60 -5.10
CA ALA A 6 18.21 -2.43 -4.23
C ALA A 6 17.39 -2.50 -2.92
N TRP A 7 16.43 -3.42 -2.82
CA TRP A 7 15.57 -3.56 -1.64
C TRP A 7 15.99 -4.66 -0.63
N LEU A 8 17.01 -5.48 -0.97
CA LEU A 8 17.45 -6.60 -0.12
C LEU A 8 18.70 -6.30 0.74
N VAL A 9 19.29 -5.10 0.71
CA VAL A 9 20.61 -4.85 1.31
C VAL A 9 20.61 -3.88 2.52
N THR A 10 19.48 -3.31 2.91
CA THR A 10 19.47 -2.37 4.05
C THR A 10 18.96 -2.98 5.38
N GLY A 11 19.14 -4.26 5.57
CA GLY A 11 18.74 -4.95 6.80
C GLY A 11 19.86 -5.61 7.62
N LEU A 12 21.14 -5.39 7.29
CA LEU A 12 22.23 -6.05 8.04
C LEU A 12 23.48 -5.16 8.06
N LEU A 13 23.55 -4.29 9.03
CA LEU A 13 24.83 -3.74 9.54
C LEU A 13 24.64 -3.23 10.97
N GLY A 14 25.15 -3.98 11.89
CA GLY A 14 25.27 -3.53 13.28
C GLY A 14 25.38 -4.66 14.29
N VAL A 15 26.42 -5.49 14.27
CA VAL A 15 27.01 -6.02 15.48
C VAL A 15 28.52 -6.12 15.27
N ALA A 16 29.23 -5.49 16.19
CA ALA A 16 30.66 -5.32 16.24
C ALA A 16 31.41 -6.62 16.56
N LEU A 17 32.68 -6.60 16.14
CA LEU A 17 33.74 -7.52 16.48
C LEU A 17 33.88 -7.79 18.00
N CYS A 18 34.06 -9.05 18.35
CA CYS A 18 35.03 -9.44 19.36
C CYS A 18 35.66 -10.78 18.95
N ALA A 19 36.94 -10.72 18.68
CA ALA A 19 37.78 -11.88 18.45
C ALA A 19 38.15 -12.53 19.78
N CYS A 20 38.15 -13.87 19.84
CA CYS A 20 39.10 -14.63 20.64
C CYS A 20 39.25 -16.05 20.09
N SER A 21 40.49 -16.37 19.85
CA SER A 21 41.02 -17.63 19.40
C SER A 21 40.93 -18.73 20.48
N ALA A 22 40.74 -19.99 20.10
CA ALA A 22 41.65 -21.09 20.40
C ALA A 22 41.09 -22.49 20.12
N THR A 23 41.75 -23.19 19.25
CA THR A 23 42.25 -24.57 19.29
C THR A 23 41.30 -25.79 19.28
N CYS A 24 41.71 -26.61 18.32
CA CYS A 24 41.35 -27.99 17.99
C CYS A 24 41.13 -28.99 19.14
N ALA A 25 40.21 -29.93 18.91
CA ALA A 25 40.50 -31.38 19.02
C ALA A 25 39.40 -32.23 18.37
N ALA A 26 39.80 -33.15 17.55
CA ALA A 26 38.99 -34.15 16.89
C ALA A 26 38.71 -35.35 17.78
N ALA A 27 37.53 -35.99 17.64
CA ALA A 27 37.37 -37.44 17.79
C ALA A 27 35.99 -37.88 17.24
N ALA A 28 36.03 -38.92 16.43
CA ALA A 28 34.90 -39.65 15.86
C ALA A 28 34.52 -40.90 16.71
N PRO A 29 33.73 -41.86 16.20
CA PRO A 29 32.33 -42.07 16.61
C PRO A 29 32.14 -43.41 17.35
N ALA A 30 30.97 -43.63 17.95
CA ALA A 30 30.59 -44.96 18.42
C ALA A 30 29.09 -45.22 18.24
N ARG A 31 28.80 -46.39 17.81
CA ARG A 31 27.57 -47.04 17.42
C ARG A 31 26.89 -47.79 18.60
N PRO A 32 25.76 -48.53 18.44
CA PRO A 32 24.62 -48.52 19.35
C PRO A 32 24.47 -49.81 20.17
N ALA A 33 23.61 -49.80 21.18
CA ALA A 33 23.06 -50.99 21.81
C ALA A 33 21.66 -50.72 22.33
N ALA A 34 20.69 -51.43 21.87
CA ALA A 34 20.09 -52.71 22.26
C ALA A 34 19.01 -52.59 23.37
N ALA A 35 17.86 -53.17 23.02
CA ALA A 35 16.58 -53.15 23.70
C ALA A 35 16.42 -54.10 24.90
N ALA A 36 15.34 -53.81 25.65
CA ALA A 36 14.43 -54.68 26.44
C ALA A 36 14.79 -54.97 27.91
N PRO A 37 13.83 -55.41 28.76
CA PRO A 37 12.41 -55.63 28.58
C PRO A 37 11.47 -55.07 29.68
N ALA A 38 10.19 -55.28 29.44
CA ALA A 38 9.03 -54.90 30.22
C ALA A 38 8.94 -55.52 31.65
N ALA A 39 8.34 -54.75 32.59
CA ALA A 39 7.74 -55.28 33.82
C ALA A 39 6.32 -54.74 33.98
N SER A 40 5.42 -55.64 34.29
CA SER A 40 3.97 -55.55 34.40
C SER A 40 3.46 -54.82 35.64
N ALA A 41 2.33 -54.17 35.46
CA ALA A 41 1.24 -53.59 36.25
C ALA A 41 1.15 -53.80 37.78
N PRO A 42 0.39 -52.96 38.49
CA PRO A 42 -1.01 -53.32 38.72
C PRO A 42 -2.04 -52.19 38.47
N ALA A 43 -3.24 -52.66 38.19
CA ALA A 43 -4.44 -51.86 37.91
C ALA A 43 -4.88 -51.06 39.14
N SER A 44 -5.20 -49.79 38.92
CA SER A 44 -5.98 -48.98 39.84
C SER A 44 -7.19 -48.37 39.09
N SER A 45 -8.33 -48.44 39.76
CA SER A 45 -9.68 -48.09 39.34
C SER A 45 -9.85 -46.71 38.68
N PRO A 46 -10.85 -46.50 37.81
CA PRO A 46 -11.03 -45.25 37.14
C PRO A 46 -11.62 -44.19 38.06
N LEU A 47 -10.83 -43.14 38.29
CA LEU A 47 -11.37 -41.85 38.76
C LEU A 47 -12.19 -41.22 37.62
N ALA A 48 -13.44 -40.88 37.95
CA ALA A 48 -14.37 -40.22 37.04
C ALA A 48 -13.70 -39.03 36.35
N ALA A 49 -13.63 -39.08 35.05
CA ALA A 49 -13.19 -37.95 34.20
C ALA A 49 -14.22 -36.83 34.33
N SER A 50 -13.84 -35.75 35.01
CA SER A 50 -14.54 -34.48 34.93
C SER A 50 -14.56 -34.03 33.46
N ALA A 51 -15.75 -33.74 32.95
CA ALA A 51 -15.95 -33.20 31.59
C ALA A 51 -15.03 -32.00 31.39
N PRO A 52 -14.40 -31.88 30.20
CA PRO A 52 -13.59 -30.71 29.89
C PRO A 52 -14.47 -29.46 29.91
N VAL A 53 -14.12 -28.53 30.81
CA VAL A 53 -14.68 -27.16 30.78
C VAL A 53 -14.41 -26.62 29.37
N PRO A 54 -15.43 -26.17 28.62
CA PRO A 54 -15.20 -25.63 27.30
C PRO A 54 -14.25 -24.47 27.45
N ALA A 55 -13.11 -24.55 26.77
CA ALA A 55 -12.15 -23.46 26.68
C ALA A 55 -12.93 -22.22 26.18
N SER A 56 -13.09 -21.23 27.06
CA SER A 56 -13.71 -19.97 26.68
C SER A 56 -12.93 -19.41 25.50
N ALA A 57 -13.62 -19.24 24.38
CA ALA A 57 -13.04 -18.62 23.20
C ALA A 57 -12.30 -17.34 23.64
N PRO A 58 -11.09 -17.09 23.13
CA PRO A 58 -10.33 -15.92 23.53
C PRO A 58 -11.20 -14.68 23.34
N ARG A 59 -11.43 -13.93 24.41
CA ARG A 59 -12.21 -12.68 24.37
C ARG A 59 -11.52 -11.75 23.37
N ARG A 60 -12.04 -11.73 22.16
CA ARG A 60 -11.65 -10.75 21.14
C ARG A 60 -11.95 -9.36 21.67
N MET A 61 -10.93 -8.51 21.70
CA MET A 61 -11.17 -7.07 21.85
C MET A 61 -11.73 -6.55 20.53
N ASP A 62 -13.05 -6.60 20.40
CA ASP A 62 -13.84 -6.17 19.23
C ASP A 62 -13.94 -4.63 19.13
N LEU A 63 -12.90 -3.93 19.60
CA LEU A 63 -12.89 -2.47 19.75
C LEU A 63 -12.76 -1.72 18.43
N THR A 64 -12.33 -2.38 17.36
CA THR A 64 -11.98 -1.70 16.09
C THR A 64 -13.07 -1.78 15.04
N ASN A 65 -13.98 -2.77 15.11
CA ASN A 65 -14.89 -3.05 14.00
C ASN A 65 -16.36 -2.62 14.23
N LYS A 66 -16.73 -2.25 15.47
CA LYS A 66 -18.10 -1.77 15.74
C LYS A 66 -18.17 -0.26 15.62
N PRO A 67 -19.17 0.28 14.89
CA PRO A 67 -19.45 1.70 14.91
C PRO A 67 -19.63 2.20 16.34
N TRP A 68 -18.90 3.25 16.69
CA TRP A 68 -19.02 3.89 18.00
C TRP A 68 -18.94 5.40 17.83
N ARG A 69 -19.71 6.11 18.59
CA ARG A 69 -19.79 7.57 18.57
C ARG A 69 -19.76 8.09 20.00
N GLY A 70 -18.86 8.97 20.29
CA GLY A 70 -18.72 9.63 21.59
C GLY A 70 -17.71 10.75 21.44
N ASP A 71 -17.69 11.68 22.36
CA ASP A 71 -16.68 12.74 22.41
C ASP A 71 -15.50 12.32 23.29
N PHE A 72 -14.56 13.20 23.51
CA PHE A 72 -13.26 12.88 24.10
C PHE A 72 -13.34 12.30 25.52
N ASP A 73 -14.24 12.77 26.38
CA ASP A 73 -14.40 12.22 27.72
C ASP A 73 -14.75 10.72 27.68
N ALA A 74 -15.69 10.35 26.83
CA ALA A 74 -16.05 8.95 26.62
C ALA A 74 -14.91 8.13 26.01
N MET A 75 -14.02 8.73 25.22
CA MET A 75 -12.80 8.08 24.72
C MET A 75 -11.80 7.85 25.86
N LEU A 76 -11.64 8.81 26.78
CA LEU A 76 -10.79 8.63 27.97
C LEU A 76 -11.29 7.48 28.86
N ASP A 77 -12.61 7.38 29.07
CA ASP A 77 -13.20 6.31 29.88
C ASP A 77 -12.99 4.93 29.21
N ARG A 78 -13.18 4.87 27.89
CA ARG A 78 -12.96 3.69 27.06
C ARG A 78 -11.49 3.33 26.89
N ARG A 79 -10.56 4.26 27.12
CA ARG A 79 -9.11 4.10 26.96
C ARG A 79 -8.66 3.83 25.52
N VAL A 80 -9.43 4.22 24.52
CA VAL A 80 -9.12 4.01 23.10
C VAL A 80 -9.59 5.19 22.28
N ILE A 81 -8.71 5.68 21.39
CA ILE A 81 -9.03 6.57 20.27
C ILE A 81 -8.68 5.84 18.98
N ARG A 82 -9.56 5.88 17.99
CA ARG A 82 -9.39 5.24 16.68
C ARG A 82 -9.11 6.30 15.64
N VAL A 83 -7.98 6.19 14.94
CA VAL A 83 -7.58 7.11 13.89
C VAL A 83 -7.60 6.40 12.54
N LEU A 84 -8.48 6.81 11.64
CA LEU A 84 -8.51 6.35 10.26
C LEU A 84 -7.34 6.99 9.50
N VAL A 85 -6.54 6.18 8.84
CA VAL A 85 -5.34 6.62 8.09
C VAL A 85 -5.31 5.99 6.70
N PRO A 86 -4.85 6.71 5.64
CA PRO A 86 -4.65 6.07 4.34
C PRO A 86 -3.41 5.18 4.41
N TYR A 87 -3.49 4.00 3.79
CA TYR A 87 -2.29 3.15 3.65
C TYR A 87 -1.41 3.71 2.55
N SER A 88 -0.34 4.38 2.93
CA SER A 88 0.53 5.19 2.08
C SER A 88 1.97 5.09 2.57
N ARG A 89 2.92 4.89 1.66
CA ARG A 89 4.36 4.86 1.98
C ARG A 89 4.86 6.21 2.53
N THR A 90 4.16 7.29 2.24
CA THR A 90 4.46 8.62 2.76
C THR A 90 3.84 8.87 4.13
N LEU A 91 2.57 8.45 4.31
CA LEU A 91 1.77 8.87 5.45
C LEU A 91 1.65 7.79 6.53
N TYR A 92 1.26 6.59 6.15
CA TYR A 92 1.12 5.46 7.08
C TYR A 92 1.32 4.13 6.38
N PHE A 93 2.22 3.33 6.88
CA PHE A 93 2.39 1.92 6.52
C PHE A 93 2.89 1.13 7.74
N ASN A 94 2.75 -0.19 7.68
CA ASN A 94 3.29 -1.09 8.70
C ASN A 94 4.43 -1.90 8.08
N ASP A 95 5.55 -1.97 8.77
CA ASP A 95 6.71 -2.79 8.41
C ASP A 95 7.07 -3.73 9.55
N ARG A 96 6.73 -5.01 9.41
CA ARG A 96 6.97 -6.06 10.39
C ARG A 96 6.53 -5.70 11.81
N GLY A 97 5.32 -5.15 11.93
CA GLY A 97 4.74 -4.72 13.21
C GLY A 97 5.13 -3.29 13.63
N HIS A 98 6.01 -2.62 12.91
CA HIS A 98 6.38 -1.22 13.17
C HIS A 98 5.58 -0.26 12.29
N GLU A 99 4.80 0.59 12.90
CA GLU A 99 4.07 1.66 12.21
C GLU A 99 5.05 2.76 11.79
N ARG A 100 4.96 3.18 10.52
CA ARG A 100 5.86 4.11 9.88
C ARG A 100 5.11 5.15 9.06
N GLY A 101 5.75 6.28 8.77
CA GLY A 101 5.24 7.35 7.93
C GLY A 101 4.88 8.60 8.72
N LEU A 102 4.74 9.72 8.01
CA LEU A 102 4.54 11.03 8.64
C LEU A 102 3.30 11.07 9.53
N THR A 103 2.18 10.52 9.07
CA THR A 103 0.93 10.47 9.85
C THR A 103 1.09 9.55 11.06
N ALA A 104 1.77 8.40 10.90
CA ALA A 104 2.04 7.49 12.01
C ALA A 104 2.81 8.20 13.14
N ASP A 105 3.86 8.93 12.79
CA ASP A 105 4.66 9.68 13.76
C ASP A 105 3.83 10.73 14.51
N PHE A 106 2.99 11.51 13.80
CA PHE A 106 2.12 12.50 14.42
C PHE A 106 1.05 11.87 15.33
N VAL A 107 0.48 10.74 14.94
CA VAL A 107 -0.50 10.02 15.78
C VAL A 107 0.17 9.47 17.05
N ARG A 108 1.40 8.99 16.98
CA ARG A 108 2.17 8.55 18.15
C ARG A 108 2.57 9.72 19.03
N ASP A 109 2.89 10.88 18.45
CA ASP A 109 3.09 12.12 19.22
C ASP A 109 1.80 12.54 19.94
N PHE A 110 0.65 12.44 19.29
CA PHE A 110 -0.65 12.73 19.89
C PHE A 110 -0.99 11.79 21.05
N GLU A 111 -0.71 10.49 20.91
CA GLU A 111 -0.88 9.52 22.00
C GLU A 111 -0.03 9.87 23.20
N ARG A 112 1.24 10.23 23.01
CA ARG A 112 2.12 10.68 24.09
C ARG A 112 1.63 11.98 24.74
N PHE A 113 1.19 12.92 23.91
CA PHE A 113 0.62 14.19 24.38
C PHE A 113 -0.59 13.97 25.28
N ILE A 114 -1.57 13.14 24.86
CA ILE A 114 -2.76 12.84 25.69
C ILE A 114 -2.37 12.17 26.98
N ASN A 115 -1.56 11.12 26.93
CA ASN A 115 -1.15 10.37 28.11
C ASN A 115 -0.42 11.24 29.13
N LYS A 116 0.33 12.24 28.67
CA LYS A 116 1.00 13.22 29.54
C LYS A 116 0.00 14.24 30.09
N THR A 117 -0.83 14.82 29.24
CA THR A 117 -1.73 15.92 29.61
C THR A 117 -2.85 15.49 30.55
N TYR A 118 -3.34 14.26 30.39
CA TYR A 118 -4.44 13.70 31.17
C TYR A 118 -3.99 12.59 32.15
N ALA A 119 -2.73 12.60 32.57
CA ALA A 119 -2.13 11.57 33.43
C ALA A 119 -2.94 11.34 34.70
N ASP A 120 -3.39 12.39 35.37
CA ASP A 120 -4.17 12.32 36.62
C ASP A 120 -5.50 11.58 36.42
N ARG A 121 -6.21 11.86 35.34
CA ARG A 121 -7.46 11.18 35.00
C ARG A 121 -7.24 9.75 34.51
N LEU A 122 -6.14 9.50 33.82
CA LEU A 122 -5.80 8.17 33.29
C LEU A 122 -5.26 7.23 34.36
N GLY A 123 -4.59 7.76 35.39
CA GLY A 123 -3.95 6.95 36.44
C GLY A 123 -2.93 5.97 35.85
N LYS A 124 -2.96 4.72 36.34
CA LYS A 124 -2.01 3.68 35.89
C LYS A 124 -2.35 3.04 34.53
N ARG A 125 -3.49 3.36 33.92
CA ARG A 125 -3.91 2.79 32.65
C ARG A 125 -3.92 3.86 31.56
N PRO A 126 -2.92 3.90 30.66
CA PRO A 126 -2.85 4.87 29.59
C PRO A 126 -3.99 4.65 28.58
N ILE A 127 -4.29 5.71 27.81
CA ILE A 127 -5.12 5.60 26.61
C ILE A 127 -4.25 5.11 25.44
N THR A 128 -4.82 4.28 24.59
CA THR A 128 -4.18 3.77 23.37
C THR A 128 -4.81 4.42 22.15
N VAL A 129 -3.99 4.95 21.24
CA VAL A 129 -4.44 5.44 19.96
C VAL A 129 -4.19 4.36 18.91
N VAL A 130 -5.27 3.81 18.36
CA VAL A 130 -5.24 2.74 17.36
C VAL A 130 -5.37 3.33 15.98
N MET A 131 -4.38 3.14 15.12
CA MET A 131 -4.47 3.52 13.71
C MET A 131 -5.17 2.42 12.91
N ILE A 132 -6.18 2.80 12.13
CA ILE A 132 -6.99 1.92 11.31
C ILE A 132 -6.75 2.28 9.83
N PRO A 133 -5.95 1.49 9.12
CA PRO A 133 -5.70 1.72 7.70
C PRO A 133 -6.98 1.55 6.88
N THR A 134 -7.21 2.47 5.96
CA THR A 134 -8.35 2.43 5.04
C THR A 134 -8.00 3.14 3.73
N THR A 135 -8.87 3.08 2.72
CA THR A 135 -8.71 3.85 1.48
C THR A 135 -9.20 5.29 1.68
N ARG A 136 -8.70 6.22 0.85
CA ARG A 136 -9.03 7.65 0.99
C ARG A 136 -10.52 7.95 0.82
N ASP A 137 -11.19 7.25 -0.09
CA ASP A 137 -12.62 7.36 -0.32
C ASP A 137 -13.45 7.00 0.93
N ARG A 138 -12.89 6.16 1.83
CA ARG A 138 -13.54 5.71 3.06
C ARG A 138 -13.17 6.51 4.31
N LEU A 139 -12.19 7.41 4.26
CA LEU A 139 -11.75 8.17 5.43
C LEU A 139 -12.91 8.99 6.04
N LEU A 140 -13.51 9.88 5.27
CA LEU A 140 -14.58 10.76 5.78
C LEU A 140 -15.90 10.00 5.97
N PRO A 141 -16.37 9.15 5.03
CA PRO A 141 -17.56 8.33 5.27
C PRO A 141 -17.41 7.39 6.47
N GLY A 142 -16.25 6.75 6.65
CA GLY A 142 -15.96 5.91 7.80
C GLY A 142 -15.98 6.67 9.13
N LEU A 143 -15.45 7.90 9.14
CA LEU A 143 -15.51 8.78 10.30
C LEU A 143 -16.97 9.12 10.67
N VAL A 144 -17.78 9.53 9.71
CA VAL A 144 -19.21 9.83 9.90
C VAL A 144 -19.97 8.59 10.37
N ALA A 145 -19.68 7.42 9.83
CA ALA A 145 -20.28 6.15 10.23
C ALA A 145 -19.85 5.68 11.63
N GLY A 146 -18.83 6.30 12.25
CA GLY A 146 -18.31 5.92 13.55
C GLY A 146 -17.32 4.74 13.53
N ALA A 147 -16.72 4.43 12.36
CA ALA A 147 -15.65 3.45 12.25
C ALA A 147 -14.33 3.95 12.86
N GLY A 148 -14.15 5.26 12.94
CA GLY A 148 -13.04 5.94 13.60
C GLY A 148 -13.49 7.18 14.35
N ASP A 149 -12.61 7.78 15.10
CA ASP A 149 -12.85 8.98 15.92
C ASP A 149 -12.19 10.20 15.32
N ILE A 150 -11.06 9.99 14.65
CA ILE A 150 -10.28 10.98 13.89
C ILE A 150 -9.98 10.38 12.51
N ALA A 151 -9.92 11.21 11.46
CA ALA A 151 -9.33 10.83 10.18
C ALA A 151 -8.10 11.71 9.93
N ALA A 152 -6.93 11.06 9.79
CA ALA A 152 -5.63 11.69 9.62
C ALA A 152 -4.94 11.17 8.35
N GLY A 153 -4.73 12.03 7.36
CA GLY A 153 -4.19 11.59 6.06
C GLY A 153 -3.80 12.73 5.14
N ASN A 154 -3.33 13.84 5.70
CA ASN A 154 -3.06 15.06 4.93
C ASN A 154 -4.32 15.49 4.16
N LEU A 155 -5.42 15.69 4.88
CA LEU A 155 -6.71 16.00 4.30
C LEU A 155 -6.83 17.49 4.08
N THR A 156 -6.97 17.92 2.84
CA THR A 156 -7.24 19.31 2.49
C THR A 156 -8.65 19.70 2.94
N ILE A 157 -8.74 20.82 3.62
CA ILE A 157 -9.99 21.41 4.11
C ILE A 157 -10.68 22.08 2.92
N THR A 158 -11.88 21.60 2.58
CA THR A 158 -12.72 22.20 1.54
C THR A 158 -14.13 22.45 2.06
N PRO A 159 -14.86 23.44 1.50
CA PRO A 159 -16.23 23.74 1.92
C PRO A 159 -17.16 22.50 1.87
N ASP A 160 -17.02 21.64 0.86
CA ASP A 160 -17.85 20.45 0.72
C ASP A 160 -17.56 19.42 1.80
N ARG A 161 -16.29 19.19 2.14
CA ARG A 161 -15.91 18.31 3.25
C ARG A 161 -16.34 18.85 4.60
N GLN A 162 -16.30 20.17 4.79
CA GLN A 162 -16.75 20.81 6.02
C GLN A 162 -18.27 20.71 6.23
N LYS A 163 -19.06 20.41 5.21
CA LYS A 163 -20.50 20.11 5.39
C LYS A 163 -20.75 18.86 6.22
N VAL A 164 -19.84 17.85 6.12
CA VAL A 164 -20.04 16.51 6.71
C VAL A 164 -19.16 16.21 7.91
N VAL A 165 -18.03 16.89 8.05
CA VAL A 165 -17.07 16.72 9.17
C VAL A 165 -16.55 18.08 9.64
N ASP A 166 -15.98 18.14 10.84
CA ASP A 166 -15.18 19.27 11.30
C ASP A 166 -13.69 18.99 11.10
N PHE A 167 -12.92 20.06 10.88
CA PHE A 167 -11.47 19.95 10.71
C PHE A 167 -10.76 20.70 11.81
N VAL A 168 -9.68 20.10 12.29
CA VAL A 168 -8.72 20.75 13.17
C VAL A 168 -7.40 20.86 12.41
N SER A 169 -6.88 22.08 12.29
CA SER A 169 -5.61 22.34 11.63
C SER A 169 -4.77 23.29 12.46
N ALA A 170 -3.45 23.16 12.39
CA ALA A 170 -2.57 24.16 12.94
C ALA A 170 -2.63 25.46 12.11
N HIS A 171 -3.00 26.56 12.74
CA HIS A 171 -2.95 27.88 12.08
C HIS A 171 -1.54 28.27 11.62
N ALA A 172 -0.51 27.67 12.22
CA ALA A 172 0.90 27.94 11.93
C ALA A 172 1.51 27.08 10.82
N LEU A 173 0.82 26.05 10.33
CA LEU A 173 1.31 25.28 9.17
C LEU A 173 1.21 26.14 7.91
N LYS A 174 2.28 26.12 7.10
CA LYS A 174 2.28 26.81 5.80
C LYS A 174 1.13 26.27 4.95
N PRO A 175 0.39 27.15 4.26
CA PRO A 175 -0.60 26.72 3.29
C PRO A 175 0.04 25.83 2.22
N THR A 176 -0.67 24.81 1.78
CA THR A 176 -0.26 23.93 0.69
C THR A 176 -0.77 24.46 -0.63
N ARG A 177 -0.05 24.15 -1.71
CA ARG A 177 -0.43 24.41 -3.08
C ARG A 177 -0.63 23.08 -3.79
N GLU A 178 -1.64 22.97 -4.65
CA GLU A 178 -1.84 21.81 -5.51
C GLU A 178 -1.17 22.10 -6.85
N LEU A 179 0.05 21.54 -7.05
CA LEU A 179 0.89 21.81 -8.21
C LEU A 179 0.68 20.80 -9.33
N VAL A 180 0.83 21.28 -10.55
CA VAL A 180 0.85 20.42 -11.75
C VAL A 180 2.21 19.75 -11.87
N LEU A 181 2.19 18.44 -12.17
CA LEU A 181 3.36 17.61 -12.45
C LEU A 181 3.24 17.01 -13.84
N THR A 182 4.36 17.00 -14.57
CA THR A 182 4.49 16.35 -15.88
C THR A 182 5.63 15.33 -15.88
N GLY A 183 5.55 14.35 -16.76
CA GLY A 183 6.55 13.31 -16.97
C GLY A 183 7.13 13.33 -18.40
N PRO A 184 7.94 12.34 -18.78
CA PRO A 184 8.68 12.35 -20.06
C PRO A 184 7.81 12.33 -21.32
N LYS A 185 6.55 11.88 -21.21
CA LYS A 185 5.59 11.83 -22.34
C LYS A 185 4.47 12.87 -22.23
N SER A 186 4.65 13.86 -21.39
CA SER A 186 3.67 14.92 -21.17
C SER A 186 3.77 16.01 -22.21
N PRO A 187 2.66 16.69 -22.53
CA PRO A 187 2.71 17.90 -23.31
C PRO A 187 3.46 19.01 -22.58
N ALA A 188 4.04 19.96 -23.31
CA ALA A 188 4.61 21.16 -22.73
C ALA A 188 3.50 22.01 -22.10
N LEU A 189 3.75 22.53 -20.90
CA LEU A 189 2.86 23.41 -20.16
C LEU A 189 3.66 24.61 -19.66
N SER A 190 3.09 25.80 -19.82
CA SER A 190 3.65 27.08 -19.35
C SER A 190 2.69 27.82 -18.42
N THR A 191 1.40 27.62 -18.60
CA THR A 191 0.35 28.27 -17.83
C THR A 191 -0.73 27.28 -17.40
N LEU A 192 -1.58 27.69 -16.45
CA LEU A 192 -2.73 26.90 -16.00
C LEU A 192 -3.72 26.66 -17.17
N ASP A 193 -3.82 27.59 -18.10
CA ASP A 193 -4.73 27.50 -19.25
C ASP A 193 -4.31 26.45 -20.28
N ASP A 194 -3.03 26.06 -20.31
CA ASP A 194 -2.53 25.00 -21.18
C ASP A 194 -3.08 23.61 -20.80
N LEU A 195 -3.69 23.46 -19.62
CA LEU A 195 -4.41 22.26 -19.22
C LEU A 195 -5.70 22.05 -20.01
N SER A 196 -6.25 23.09 -20.65
CA SER A 196 -7.47 23.00 -21.46
C SER A 196 -7.35 21.91 -22.53
N GLY A 197 -8.33 21.01 -22.61
CA GLY A 197 -8.34 19.88 -23.54
C GLY A 197 -7.32 18.76 -23.23
N LYS A 198 -6.48 18.90 -22.21
CA LYS A 198 -5.48 17.88 -21.86
C LYS A 198 -6.09 16.75 -21.01
N THR A 199 -5.37 15.63 -20.95
CA THR A 199 -5.71 14.50 -20.08
C THR A 199 -4.98 14.63 -18.76
N VAL A 200 -5.73 14.71 -17.67
CA VAL A 200 -5.20 14.75 -16.29
C VAL A 200 -5.67 13.53 -15.53
N HIS A 201 -4.75 12.85 -14.87
CA HIS A 201 -5.05 11.66 -14.07
C HIS A 201 -5.22 12.06 -12.60
N VAL A 202 -6.30 11.59 -11.96
CA VAL A 202 -6.65 12.03 -10.62
C VAL A 202 -7.49 10.98 -9.88
N ARG A 203 -7.36 10.88 -8.56
CA ARG A 203 -8.30 10.11 -7.73
C ARG A 203 -9.55 10.95 -7.46
N ARG A 204 -10.72 10.30 -7.58
CA ARG A 204 -12.01 10.96 -7.29
C ARG A 204 -12.09 11.46 -5.83
N SER A 205 -11.53 10.72 -4.88
CA SER A 205 -11.57 11.03 -3.45
C SER A 205 -10.61 12.15 -3.00
N SER A 206 -9.79 12.70 -3.92
CA SER A 206 -8.81 13.75 -3.61
C SER A 206 -9.40 15.16 -3.72
N SER A 207 -8.77 16.14 -3.02
CA SER A 207 -9.05 17.57 -3.23
C SER A 207 -8.65 18.04 -4.62
N TYR A 208 -7.69 17.38 -5.23
CA TYR A 208 -7.24 17.66 -6.60
C TYR A 208 -8.37 17.48 -7.61
N TYR A 209 -9.22 16.44 -7.42
CA TYR A 209 -10.40 16.25 -8.26
C TYR A 209 -11.40 17.39 -8.11
N GLU A 210 -11.62 17.88 -6.87
CA GLU A 210 -12.48 19.04 -6.61
C GLU A 210 -11.94 20.30 -7.32
N SER A 211 -10.62 20.56 -7.21
CA SER A 211 -9.94 21.69 -7.85
C SER A 211 -9.99 21.64 -9.38
N LEU A 212 -9.69 20.46 -9.95
CA LEU A 212 -9.71 20.25 -11.42
C LEU A 212 -11.14 20.33 -11.97
N SER A 213 -12.13 19.87 -11.22
CA SER A 213 -13.54 20.01 -11.61
C SER A 213 -13.98 21.47 -11.63
N ALA A 214 -13.56 22.26 -10.62
CA ALA A 214 -13.82 23.71 -10.60
C ALA A 214 -13.11 24.44 -11.74
N LEU A 215 -11.87 24.04 -12.09
CA LEU A 215 -11.14 24.59 -13.23
C LEU A 215 -11.83 24.23 -14.56
N ASN A 216 -12.36 23.02 -14.72
CA ASN A 216 -13.15 22.62 -15.87
C ASN A 216 -14.41 23.49 -16.05
N ALA A 217 -15.11 23.80 -14.95
CA ALA A 217 -16.25 24.70 -15.01
C ALA A 217 -15.84 26.14 -15.47
N ARG A 218 -14.64 26.59 -15.07
CA ARG A 218 -14.08 27.88 -15.55
C ARG A 218 -13.76 27.82 -17.06
N PHE A 219 -13.13 26.75 -17.53
CA PHE A 219 -12.84 26.57 -18.95
C PHE A 219 -14.11 26.57 -19.79
N GLN A 220 -15.15 25.84 -19.38
CA GLN A 220 -16.44 25.83 -20.07
C GLN A 220 -17.06 27.23 -20.14
N LYS A 221 -17.05 28.00 -19.04
CA LYS A 221 -17.56 29.39 -19.04
C LYS A 221 -16.75 30.31 -19.97
N ALA A 222 -15.46 30.03 -20.16
CA ALA A 222 -14.57 30.77 -21.03
C ALA A 222 -14.58 30.25 -22.49
N GLY A 223 -15.46 29.30 -22.85
CA GLY A 223 -15.51 28.69 -24.17
C GLY A 223 -14.30 27.79 -24.50
N LYS A 224 -13.51 27.41 -23.50
CA LYS A 224 -12.35 26.53 -23.68
C LYS A 224 -12.74 25.06 -23.49
N PRO A 225 -12.12 24.12 -24.23
CA PRO A 225 -12.32 22.70 -24.02
C PRO A 225 -11.99 22.28 -22.58
N PRO A 226 -12.85 21.51 -21.89
CA PRO A 226 -12.54 21.01 -20.57
C PRO A 226 -11.41 19.97 -20.61
N MET A 227 -10.66 19.82 -19.52
CA MET A 227 -9.72 18.72 -19.32
C MET A 227 -10.47 17.38 -19.28
N ARG A 228 -9.86 16.35 -19.83
CA ARG A 228 -10.31 14.97 -19.64
C ARG A 228 -9.74 14.41 -18.33
N LEU A 229 -10.57 14.30 -17.29
CA LEU A 229 -10.17 13.72 -16.01
C LEU A 229 -10.27 12.19 -16.10
N VAL A 230 -9.12 11.51 -15.98
CA VAL A 230 -9.02 10.06 -15.96
C VAL A 230 -8.83 9.58 -14.52
N LEU A 231 -9.80 8.79 -14.04
CA LEU A 231 -9.82 8.38 -12.66
C LEU A 231 -8.80 7.27 -12.37
N LEU A 232 -8.00 7.48 -11.34
CA LEU A 232 -7.12 6.47 -10.77
C LEU A 232 -7.86 5.67 -9.69
N PRO A 233 -7.54 4.36 -9.53
CA PRO A 233 -8.07 3.54 -8.45
C PRO A 233 -7.75 4.12 -7.05
N ASP A 234 -8.70 4.04 -6.11
CA ASP A 234 -8.52 4.54 -4.74
C ASP A 234 -7.48 3.73 -3.92
N ALA A 235 -7.11 2.54 -4.38
CA ALA A 235 -6.02 1.75 -3.81
C ALA A 235 -4.62 2.32 -4.09
N LEU A 236 -4.48 3.24 -5.07
CA LEU A 236 -3.22 3.92 -5.40
C LEU A 236 -3.13 5.25 -4.66
N GLU A 237 -1.98 5.50 -4.03
CA GLU A 237 -1.68 6.77 -3.38
C GLU A 237 -0.93 7.75 -4.32
N ASP A 238 -0.68 8.97 -3.86
CA ASP A 238 -0.05 10.01 -4.69
C ASP A 238 1.35 9.60 -5.14
N GLU A 239 2.11 8.93 -4.27
CA GLU A 239 3.44 8.39 -4.60
C GLU A 239 3.38 7.32 -5.70
N ASP A 240 2.36 6.48 -5.71
CA ASP A 240 2.17 5.47 -6.75
C ASP A 240 1.88 6.15 -8.10
N ALA A 241 1.04 7.19 -8.10
CA ALA A 241 0.74 7.97 -9.30
C ALA A 241 1.98 8.73 -9.82
N MET A 242 2.79 9.30 -8.92
CA MET A 242 4.04 9.96 -9.29
C MET A 242 5.06 8.99 -9.90
N GLU A 243 5.21 7.77 -9.36
CA GLU A 243 6.06 6.74 -9.98
C GLU A 243 5.57 6.39 -11.39
N MET A 244 4.25 6.25 -11.58
CA MET A 244 3.66 6.02 -12.91
C MET A 244 3.92 7.19 -13.88
N LEU A 245 3.85 8.42 -13.39
CA LEU A 245 4.19 9.62 -14.16
C LEU A 245 5.67 9.63 -14.57
N ASN A 246 6.56 9.30 -13.63
CA ASN A 246 8.01 9.25 -13.84
C ASN A 246 8.41 8.32 -14.99
N VAL A 247 7.70 7.22 -15.16
CA VAL A 247 7.95 6.25 -16.23
C VAL A 247 7.12 6.52 -17.50
N GLY A 248 6.41 7.64 -17.55
CA GLY A 248 5.63 8.06 -18.72
C GLY A 248 4.36 7.25 -18.98
N LEU A 249 3.83 6.55 -17.97
CA LEU A 249 2.55 5.85 -18.02
C LEU A 249 1.38 6.82 -17.84
N LEU A 250 1.59 7.88 -17.07
CA LEU A 250 0.67 9.01 -16.94
C LEU A 250 1.27 10.24 -17.62
N GLN A 251 0.43 11.23 -17.94
CA GLN A 251 0.89 12.44 -18.60
C GLN A 251 0.91 13.66 -17.67
N ILE A 252 -0.16 13.89 -16.94
CA ILE A 252 -0.30 15.04 -16.05
C ILE A 252 -0.92 14.54 -14.74
N LEU A 253 -0.35 14.99 -13.64
CA LEU A 253 -0.88 14.83 -12.28
C LEU A 253 -0.99 16.17 -11.59
N VAL A 254 -1.80 16.21 -10.53
CA VAL A 254 -1.82 17.29 -9.56
C VAL A 254 -1.57 16.69 -8.17
N VAL A 255 -0.62 17.27 -7.44
CA VAL A 255 -0.21 16.78 -6.11
C VAL A 255 0.16 17.98 -5.23
N ASP A 256 0.00 17.85 -3.92
CA ASP A 256 0.46 18.84 -2.94
C ASP A 256 1.95 19.16 -3.13
N ASP A 257 2.31 20.43 -3.10
CA ASP A 257 3.65 20.94 -3.39
C ASP A 257 4.76 20.29 -2.55
N TRP A 258 4.54 20.05 -1.28
CA TRP A 258 5.52 19.39 -0.41
C TRP A 258 5.76 17.93 -0.81
N LYS A 259 4.70 17.19 -1.21
CA LYS A 259 4.84 15.82 -1.72
C LYS A 259 5.55 15.80 -3.07
N ALA A 260 5.16 16.71 -3.97
CA ALA A 260 5.77 16.85 -5.29
C ALA A 260 7.29 17.06 -5.18
N ARG A 261 7.72 18.04 -4.36
CA ARG A 261 9.14 18.33 -4.13
C ARG A 261 9.89 17.18 -3.45
N MET A 262 9.22 16.49 -2.54
CA MET A 262 9.80 15.35 -1.83
C MET A 262 10.11 14.20 -2.80
N TRP A 263 9.12 13.78 -3.56
CA TRP A 263 9.26 12.63 -4.46
C TRP A 263 10.07 12.95 -5.71
N ALA A 264 10.06 14.18 -6.21
CA ALA A 264 10.89 14.59 -7.34
C ALA A 264 12.40 14.43 -7.08
N GLN A 265 12.84 14.35 -5.80
CA GLN A 265 14.25 14.09 -5.48
C GLN A 265 14.71 12.69 -5.87
N ILE A 266 13.79 11.74 -6.04
CA ILE A 266 14.08 10.34 -6.40
C ILE A 266 13.37 9.90 -7.68
N LEU A 267 12.54 10.75 -8.27
CA LEU A 267 11.83 10.53 -9.52
C LEU A 267 12.30 11.56 -10.57
N PRO A 268 13.47 11.35 -11.19
CA PRO A 268 14.18 12.38 -11.95
C PRO A 268 13.48 12.79 -13.25
N GLN A 269 12.53 11.98 -13.76
CA GLN A 269 11.78 12.29 -14.97
C GLN A 269 10.52 13.14 -14.71
N ILE A 270 10.20 13.43 -13.43
CA ILE A 270 9.10 14.31 -13.08
C ILE A 270 9.56 15.76 -13.12
N LYS A 271 8.80 16.60 -13.83
CA LYS A 271 8.90 18.05 -13.73
C LYS A 271 7.79 18.59 -12.84
N VAL A 272 8.15 19.27 -11.77
CA VAL A 272 7.24 20.02 -10.90
C VAL A 272 7.10 21.43 -11.47
N HIS A 273 5.90 21.84 -11.80
CA HIS A 273 5.61 23.20 -12.31
C HIS A 273 5.27 24.12 -11.14
N GLU A 274 6.29 24.76 -10.57
CA GLU A 274 6.15 25.62 -9.40
C GLU A 274 5.21 26.82 -9.63
N ASP A 275 5.09 27.27 -10.87
CA ASP A 275 4.26 28.42 -11.25
C ASP A 275 2.85 28.01 -11.73
N ILE A 276 2.54 26.70 -11.78
CA ILE A 276 1.24 26.19 -12.22
C ILE A 276 0.54 25.49 -11.07
N ALA A 277 -0.25 26.22 -10.31
CA ALA A 277 -1.06 25.71 -9.21
C ALA A 277 -2.55 25.70 -9.56
N VAL A 278 -3.23 24.57 -9.36
CA VAL A 278 -4.69 24.49 -9.52
C VAL A 278 -5.42 24.97 -8.27
N ARG A 279 -4.74 24.97 -7.13
CA ARG A 279 -5.20 25.57 -5.87
C ARG A 279 -4.02 26.19 -5.15
N GLU A 280 -4.24 27.37 -4.57
CA GLU A 280 -3.34 28.04 -3.65
C GLU A 280 -4.01 28.22 -2.29
N GLY A 281 -3.19 28.40 -1.25
CA GLY A 281 -3.67 28.67 0.09
C GLY A 281 -4.42 27.49 0.74
N GLY A 282 -4.22 26.27 0.23
CA GLY A 282 -4.84 25.06 0.78
C GLY A 282 -4.41 24.84 2.23
N ARG A 283 -5.34 24.49 3.09
CA ARG A 283 -5.07 24.11 4.49
C ARG A 283 -5.34 22.65 4.68
N VAL A 284 -4.48 21.96 5.40
CA VAL A 284 -4.65 20.55 5.76
C VAL A 284 -4.91 20.39 7.25
N GLY A 285 -5.65 19.36 7.62
CA GLY A 285 -5.97 19.10 9.01
C GLY A 285 -6.42 17.65 9.24
N TRP A 286 -6.58 17.32 10.51
CA TRP A 286 -7.29 16.12 10.90
C TRP A 286 -8.79 16.40 10.91
N ALA A 287 -9.56 15.45 10.39
CA ALA A 287 -11.02 15.52 10.42
C ALA A 287 -11.56 14.78 11.65
N ILE A 288 -12.57 15.35 12.25
CA ILE A 288 -13.35 14.78 13.36
C ILE A 288 -14.84 14.80 13.03
N ARG A 289 -15.63 13.97 13.71
CA ARG A 289 -17.09 14.04 13.54
C ARG A 289 -17.64 15.38 13.96
N LYS A 290 -18.72 15.79 13.32
CA LYS A 290 -19.55 16.89 13.79
C LYS A 290 -19.96 16.69 15.25
N GLN A 291 -20.15 17.76 16.00
CA GLN A 291 -20.61 17.72 17.41
C GLN A 291 -19.62 16.97 18.34
N SER A 292 -18.30 17.18 18.13
CA SER A 292 -17.25 16.65 19.00
C SER A 292 -16.38 17.77 19.57
N PRO A 293 -16.95 18.73 20.37
CA PRO A 293 -16.24 19.92 20.80
C PRO A 293 -15.06 19.62 21.74
N GLN A 294 -15.15 18.59 22.58
CA GLN A 294 -14.06 18.20 23.47
C GLN A 294 -12.87 17.67 22.69
N LEU A 295 -13.12 16.75 21.72
CA LEU A 295 -12.05 16.23 20.86
C LEU A 295 -11.44 17.34 20.01
N GLN A 296 -12.26 18.28 19.51
CA GLN A 296 -11.79 19.45 18.79
C GLN A 296 -10.80 20.27 19.64
N ALA A 297 -11.16 20.57 20.88
CA ALA A 297 -10.32 21.33 21.80
C ALA A 297 -8.98 20.62 22.08
N VAL A 298 -9.02 19.29 22.29
CA VAL A 298 -7.81 18.48 22.57
C VAL A 298 -6.89 18.44 21.36
N VAL A 299 -7.42 18.22 20.15
CA VAL A 299 -6.60 18.19 18.92
C VAL A 299 -6.05 19.59 18.62
N SER A 300 -6.82 20.66 18.84
CA SER A 300 -6.34 22.05 18.70
C SER A 300 -5.18 22.32 19.67
N ASN A 301 -5.34 21.96 20.94
CA ASN A 301 -4.27 22.11 21.95
C ASN A 301 -3.00 21.33 21.56
N PHE A 302 -3.14 20.12 21.02
CA PHE A 302 -2.01 19.37 20.49
C PHE A 302 -1.29 20.11 19.36
N TYR A 303 -2.02 20.62 18.38
CA TYR A 303 -1.43 21.38 17.28
C TYR A 303 -0.73 22.66 17.75
N ASP A 304 -1.37 23.42 18.62
CA ASP A 304 -0.86 24.74 19.03
C ASP A 304 0.29 24.66 20.04
N ASN A 305 0.22 23.71 20.96
CA ASN A 305 1.20 23.62 22.05
C ASN A 305 2.27 22.56 21.86
N PHE A 306 2.05 21.57 21.02
CA PHE A 306 3.04 20.55 20.75
C PHE A 306 3.66 20.71 19.36
N ILE A 307 2.86 20.66 18.29
CA ILE A 307 3.38 20.68 16.93
C ILE A 307 4.03 22.03 16.60
N ARG A 308 3.36 23.14 16.91
CA ARG A 308 3.87 24.48 16.60
C ARG A 308 5.10 24.86 17.43
N LYS A 309 5.04 24.68 18.75
CA LYS A 309 6.12 25.11 19.65
C LYS A 309 7.42 24.31 19.46
N GLN A 310 7.32 23.09 18.98
CA GLN A 310 8.47 22.21 18.83
C GLN A 310 8.97 22.10 17.38
N SER A 311 8.35 22.81 16.42
CA SER A 311 8.65 22.68 14.97
C SER A 311 8.63 21.22 14.48
N VAL A 312 7.81 20.38 15.12
CA VAL A 312 7.81 18.93 14.90
C VAL A 312 7.51 18.59 13.45
N ALA A 313 6.56 19.30 12.82
CA ALA A 313 6.17 19.03 11.44
C ALA A 313 7.34 19.22 10.46
N GLU A 314 8.09 20.33 10.60
CA GLU A 314 9.22 20.63 9.72
C GLU A 314 10.39 19.65 9.92
N VAL A 315 10.68 19.31 11.17
CA VAL A 315 11.73 18.33 11.52
C VAL A 315 11.39 16.95 10.97
N ARG A 316 10.16 16.47 11.15
CA ARG A 316 9.69 15.18 10.64
C ARG A 316 9.73 15.12 9.13
N LEU A 317 9.22 16.14 8.44
CA LEU A 317 9.26 16.20 6.99
C LEU A 317 10.71 16.18 6.48
N LYS A 318 11.61 16.96 7.09
CA LYS A 318 13.04 16.98 6.72
C LYS A 318 13.71 15.62 6.91
N GLN A 319 13.46 14.94 8.04
CA GLN A 319 13.97 13.60 8.30
C GLN A 319 13.46 12.59 7.26
N TYR A 320 12.19 12.66 6.93
CA TYR A 320 11.58 11.79 5.93
C TYR A 320 12.17 12.03 4.53
N MET A 321 12.34 13.29 4.13
CA MET A 321 13.00 13.66 2.87
C MET A 321 14.44 13.15 2.76
N GLN A 322 15.19 13.16 3.86
CA GLN A 322 16.56 12.62 3.85
C GLN A 322 16.58 11.10 3.63
N GLY A 323 15.62 10.36 4.21
CA GLY A 323 15.49 8.92 4.04
C GLY A 323 15.10 8.50 2.61
N ILE A 324 14.31 9.31 1.93
CA ILE A 324 13.85 9.05 0.56
C ILE A 324 14.99 9.07 -0.47
N LYS A 325 16.02 9.88 -0.29
CA LYS A 325 17.17 9.97 -1.20
C LYS A 325 17.93 8.65 -1.42
N GLN A 326 17.68 7.63 -0.60
CA GLN A 326 18.27 6.30 -0.75
C GLN A 326 17.51 5.38 -1.71
N ILE A 327 16.34 5.80 -2.21
CA ILE A 327 15.50 5.01 -3.11
C ILE A 327 15.77 5.46 -4.55
N HIS A 328 16.26 4.56 -5.43
CA HIS A 328 16.56 4.86 -6.84
C HIS A 328 15.54 4.21 -7.78
N ASN A 329 15.15 4.94 -8.83
CA ASN A 329 14.23 4.46 -9.87
C ASN A 329 14.87 4.63 -11.27
N ASN A 330 14.84 3.58 -12.11
CA ASN A 330 15.25 3.61 -13.52
C ASN A 330 14.16 2.95 -14.38
N THR A 331 13.67 3.63 -15.41
CA THR A 331 12.73 3.04 -16.36
C THR A 331 12.94 3.60 -17.77
N GLU A 332 13.04 2.73 -18.80
CA GLU A 332 13.32 3.08 -20.19
C GLU A 332 12.26 2.62 -21.18
N SER A 333 12.25 3.25 -22.37
CA SER A 333 11.34 2.99 -23.50
C SER A 333 11.41 1.57 -24.11
N ALA A 334 12.46 0.81 -23.83
CA ALA A 334 12.62 -0.59 -24.23
C ALA A 334 11.51 -1.53 -23.66
N GLU A 335 10.91 -1.15 -22.56
CA GLU A 335 9.87 -1.93 -21.86
C GLU A 335 8.57 -2.03 -22.65
N LEU A 336 8.17 -0.94 -23.31
CA LEU A 336 6.96 -0.95 -24.13
C LEU A 336 7.13 -1.86 -25.36
N ALA A 337 8.33 -1.94 -25.93
CA ALA A 337 8.63 -2.86 -27.01
C ALA A 337 8.53 -4.33 -26.56
N ARG A 338 9.10 -4.64 -25.38
CA ARG A 338 8.99 -5.98 -24.79
C ARG A 338 7.56 -6.37 -24.46
N PHE A 339 6.76 -5.42 -23.93
CA PHE A 339 5.33 -5.65 -23.70
C PHE A 339 4.60 -6.02 -24.99
N LYS A 340 4.78 -5.24 -26.08
CA LYS A 340 4.17 -5.54 -27.38
C LYS A 340 4.59 -6.90 -27.94
N ALA A 341 5.82 -7.31 -27.74
CA ALA A 341 6.34 -8.61 -28.19
C ALA A 341 5.77 -9.81 -27.42
N THR A 342 5.28 -9.62 -26.18
CA THR A 342 4.86 -10.68 -25.29
C THR A 342 3.37 -10.69 -24.98
N VAL A 343 2.64 -9.63 -25.33
CA VAL A 343 1.21 -9.46 -25.00
C VAL A 343 0.33 -10.62 -25.46
N ALA A 344 0.57 -11.20 -26.64
CA ALA A 344 -0.19 -12.34 -27.15
C ALA A 344 -0.02 -13.60 -26.30
N PHE A 345 1.14 -13.79 -25.67
CA PHE A 345 1.35 -14.92 -24.77
C PHE A 345 0.64 -14.71 -23.43
N PHE A 346 0.67 -13.50 -22.90
CA PHE A 346 -0.10 -13.15 -21.71
C PHE A 346 -1.60 -13.30 -21.94
N ASP A 347 -2.10 -12.88 -23.11
CA ASP A 347 -3.50 -13.04 -23.49
C ASP A 347 -3.88 -14.51 -23.53
N LYS A 348 -3.13 -15.33 -24.26
CA LYS A 348 -3.36 -16.77 -24.39
C LYS A 348 -3.42 -17.47 -23.02
N TYR A 349 -2.40 -17.29 -22.20
CA TYR A 349 -2.28 -18.03 -20.94
C TYR A 349 -3.07 -17.40 -19.80
N GLY A 350 -3.35 -16.10 -19.85
CA GLY A 350 -4.29 -15.45 -18.97
C GLY A 350 -5.68 -16.06 -19.10
N HIS A 351 -6.22 -16.13 -20.31
CA HIS A 351 -7.51 -16.76 -20.54
C HIS A 351 -7.51 -18.26 -20.18
N GLN A 352 -6.43 -18.99 -20.49
CA GLN A 352 -6.33 -20.41 -20.18
C GLN A 352 -6.42 -20.72 -18.68
N TYR A 353 -5.87 -19.86 -17.82
CA TYR A 353 -5.80 -20.07 -16.37
C TYR A 353 -6.68 -19.12 -15.54
N GLY A 354 -7.56 -18.38 -16.21
CA GLY A 354 -8.52 -17.48 -15.54
C GLY A 354 -7.87 -16.30 -14.83
N PHE A 355 -6.82 -15.71 -15.42
CA PHE A 355 -6.21 -14.47 -14.98
C PHE A 355 -6.39 -13.37 -16.03
N ASP A 356 -6.59 -12.13 -15.57
CA ASP A 356 -6.54 -10.97 -16.47
C ASP A 356 -5.14 -10.91 -17.13
N PRO A 357 -5.05 -10.91 -18.47
CA PRO A 357 -3.77 -10.88 -19.20
C PRO A 357 -2.87 -9.71 -18.80
N LEU A 358 -3.47 -8.56 -18.53
CA LEU A 358 -2.72 -7.36 -18.11
C LEU A 358 -2.17 -7.49 -16.68
N MET A 359 -2.84 -8.23 -15.80
CA MET A 359 -2.31 -8.56 -14.47
C MET A 359 -1.10 -9.49 -14.55
N LEU A 360 -1.14 -10.51 -15.40
CA LEU A 360 0.02 -11.38 -15.66
C LEU A 360 1.19 -10.60 -16.26
N ALA A 361 0.92 -9.71 -17.22
CA ALA A 361 1.94 -8.86 -17.81
C ALA A 361 2.56 -7.91 -16.77
N ALA A 362 1.73 -7.36 -15.87
CA ALA A 362 2.18 -6.52 -14.77
C ALA A 362 3.08 -7.28 -13.78
N GLN A 363 2.80 -8.57 -13.51
CA GLN A 363 3.68 -9.42 -12.73
C GLN A 363 5.00 -9.66 -13.45
N GLY A 364 4.98 -10.08 -14.72
CA GLY A 364 6.20 -10.27 -15.51
C GLY A 364 7.05 -9.00 -15.60
N PHE A 365 6.41 -7.84 -15.60
CA PHE A 365 7.10 -6.55 -15.50
C PHE A 365 7.76 -6.36 -14.13
N GLN A 366 7.06 -6.66 -13.04
CA GLN A 366 7.60 -6.59 -11.68
C GLN A 366 8.80 -7.55 -11.49
N GLU A 367 8.74 -8.74 -12.09
CA GLU A 367 9.77 -9.77 -11.97
C GLU A 367 11.06 -9.44 -12.74
N SER A 368 10.94 -8.98 -13.97
CA SER A 368 12.09 -8.88 -14.89
C SER A 368 12.04 -7.67 -15.83
N GLN A 369 11.06 -6.78 -15.72
CA GLN A 369 10.74 -5.76 -16.73
C GLN A 369 10.45 -6.39 -18.11
N LEU A 370 9.79 -7.55 -18.11
CA LEU A 370 9.51 -8.36 -19.30
C LEU A 370 10.76 -8.84 -20.06
N ASN A 371 11.90 -8.93 -19.39
CA ASN A 371 13.15 -9.36 -19.99
C ASN A 371 13.31 -10.88 -19.88
N GLN A 372 13.27 -11.57 -21.03
CA GLN A 372 13.44 -13.02 -21.08
C GLN A 372 14.85 -13.48 -20.70
N ASP A 373 15.87 -12.66 -20.92
CA ASP A 373 17.26 -12.98 -20.61
C ASP A 373 17.63 -12.71 -19.13
N ALA A 374 16.69 -12.22 -18.35
CA ALA A 374 16.92 -11.91 -16.95
C ALA A 374 17.22 -13.17 -16.14
N LYS A 375 18.26 -13.12 -15.31
CA LYS A 375 18.62 -14.15 -14.33
C LYS A 375 18.82 -13.51 -12.96
N SER A 376 18.21 -14.10 -11.93
CA SER A 376 18.45 -13.71 -10.55
C SER A 376 19.74 -14.38 -10.02
N ARG A 377 20.25 -13.91 -8.88
CA ARG A 377 21.45 -14.52 -8.23
C ARG A 377 21.16 -15.91 -7.70
N VAL A 378 19.92 -16.22 -7.38
CA VAL A 378 19.50 -17.54 -6.91
C VAL A 378 19.12 -18.47 -8.05
N GLY A 379 19.28 -18.02 -9.32
CA GLY A 379 19.10 -18.85 -10.51
C GLY A 379 17.69 -18.82 -11.12
N ALA A 380 16.80 -17.96 -10.68
CA ALA A 380 15.52 -17.77 -11.36
C ALA A 380 15.72 -17.12 -12.74
N VAL A 381 14.94 -17.52 -13.76
CA VAL A 381 15.14 -17.13 -15.15
C VAL A 381 13.88 -16.60 -15.81
N GLY A 382 14.08 -15.70 -16.77
CA GLY A 382 13.08 -15.25 -17.73
C GLY A 382 12.10 -14.21 -17.19
N ILE A 383 11.09 -13.97 -18.00
CA ILE A 383 10.06 -12.92 -17.78
C ILE A 383 9.40 -13.07 -16.40
N MET A 384 9.03 -14.31 -16.04
CA MET A 384 8.31 -14.61 -14.80
C MET A 384 9.24 -15.03 -13.65
N GLN A 385 10.57 -14.95 -13.81
CA GLN A 385 11.59 -15.30 -12.81
C GLN A 385 11.35 -16.65 -12.13
N LEU A 386 11.21 -17.71 -12.93
CA LEU A 386 10.97 -19.07 -12.46
C LEU A 386 12.28 -19.80 -12.14
N MET A 387 12.27 -20.57 -11.06
CA MET A 387 13.34 -21.51 -10.79
C MET A 387 13.34 -22.66 -11.81
N PRO A 388 14.50 -23.09 -12.33
CA PRO A 388 14.58 -24.20 -13.31
C PRO A 388 13.88 -25.48 -12.84
N ALA A 389 13.97 -25.81 -11.56
CA ALA A 389 13.27 -26.98 -10.99
C ALA A 389 11.74 -26.84 -11.12
N THR A 390 11.19 -25.69 -10.78
CA THR A 390 9.76 -25.38 -10.92
C THR A 390 9.34 -25.45 -12.40
N GLY A 391 10.14 -24.86 -13.31
CA GLY A 391 9.86 -24.94 -14.76
C GLY A 391 9.80 -26.36 -15.27
N LYS A 392 10.70 -27.22 -14.82
CA LYS A 392 10.72 -28.66 -15.19
C LYS A 392 9.50 -29.41 -14.65
N GLU A 393 9.12 -29.14 -13.39
CA GLU A 393 7.94 -29.75 -12.76
C GLU A 393 6.64 -29.39 -13.50
N LEU A 394 6.53 -28.16 -13.99
CA LEU A 394 5.34 -27.68 -14.68
C LEU A 394 5.13 -28.28 -16.07
N LYS A 395 6.15 -28.89 -16.70
CA LYS A 395 6.07 -29.61 -18.00
C LYS A 395 5.44 -28.76 -19.12
N VAL A 396 5.90 -27.52 -19.28
CA VAL A 396 5.37 -26.56 -20.29
C VAL A 396 6.40 -26.21 -21.38
N GLY A 397 7.52 -26.91 -21.44
CA GLY A 397 8.63 -26.63 -22.34
C GLY A 397 9.80 -25.93 -21.66
N ASP A 398 10.76 -25.46 -22.45
CA ASP A 398 11.96 -24.76 -21.94
C ASP A 398 11.60 -23.35 -21.49
N ILE A 399 11.74 -23.08 -20.19
CA ILE A 399 11.47 -21.75 -19.60
C ILE A 399 12.47 -20.66 -20.02
N LYS A 400 13.49 -20.99 -20.78
CA LYS A 400 14.36 -20.00 -21.44
C LYS A 400 13.69 -19.38 -22.66
N VAL A 401 12.58 -19.95 -23.15
CA VAL A 401 11.76 -19.38 -24.22
C VAL A 401 10.63 -18.58 -23.61
N ALA A 402 10.41 -17.36 -24.08
CA ALA A 402 9.42 -16.42 -23.51
C ALA A 402 8.00 -17.01 -23.40
N GLN A 403 7.53 -17.70 -24.44
CA GLN A 403 6.22 -18.33 -24.42
C GLN A 403 6.11 -19.38 -23.32
N SER A 404 7.09 -20.29 -23.21
CA SER A 404 7.11 -21.33 -22.17
C SER A 404 7.28 -20.75 -20.77
N ASN A 405 8.04 -19.68 -20.63
CA ASN A 405 8.25 -18.97 -19.36
C ASN A 405 6.95 -18.34 -18.85
N ILE A 406 6.22 -17.62 -19.71
CA ILE A 406 4.92 -17.02 -19.39
C ILE A 406 3.89 -18.12 -19.10
N HIS A 407 3.86 -19.21 -19.91
CA HIS A 407 3.00 -20.36 -19.67
C HIS A 407 3.25 -20.98 -18.29
N ALA A 408 4.51 -21.24 -17.97
CA ALA A 408 4.90 -21.78 -16.67
C ALA A 408 4.48 -20.86 -15.51
N GLY A 409 4.69 -19.54 -15.63
CA GLY A 409 4.28 -18.58 -14.62
C GLY A 409 2.77 -18.58 -14.38
N ALA A 410 1.96 -18.51 -15.44
CA ALA A 410 0.50 -18.55 -15.35
C ALA A 410 -0.01 -19.87 -14.75
N LYS A 411 0.55 -21.01 -15.20
CA LYS A 411 0.22 -22.35 -14.66
C LYS A 411 0.58 -22.46 -13.17
N TYR A 412 1.73 -21.93 -12.79
CA TYR A 412 2.16 -21.96 -11.39
C TYR A 412 1.24 -21.15 -10.50
N LEU A 413 0.86 -19.92 -10.91
CA LEU A 413 -0.13 -19.10 -10.18
C LEU A 413 -1.45 -19.85 -10.01
N ASP A 414 -1.94 -20.50 -11.06
CA ASP A 414 -3.18 -21.28 -10.96
C ASP A 414 -3.06 -22.45 -9.99
N GLN A 415 -1.94 -23.18 -10.01
CA GLN A 415 -1.68 -24.25 -9.05
C GLN A 415 -1.62 -23.73 -7.60
N LEU A 416 -1.04 -22.55 -7.36
CA LEU A 416 -1.04 -21.96 -6.04
C LEU A 416 -2.47 -21.71 -5.55
N MET A 417 -3.34 -21.17 -6.41
CA MET A 417 -4.73 -20.87 -6.05
C MET A 417 -5.56 -22.12 -5.86
N THR A 418 -5.47 -23.09 -6.75
CA THR A 418 -6.28 -24.31 -6.72
C THR A 418 -5.89 -25.28 -5.60
N ARG A 419 -4.62 -25.29 -5.19
CA ARG A 419 -4.15 -26.19 -4.11
C ARG A 419 -4.31 -25.61 -2.71
N TYR A 420 -4.14 -24.29 -2.53
CA TYR A 420 -4.02 -23.71 -1.20
C TYR A 420 -5.20 -22.84 -0.77
N PHE A 421 -6.11 -22.52 -1.71
CA PHE A 421 -7.22 -21.59 -1.43
C PHE A 421 -8.57 -22.14 -1.92
N GLN A 422 -8.79 -23.45 -1.74
CA GLN A 422 -10.03 -24.12 -2.13
C GLN A 422 -11.27 -23.61 -1.37
N ASP A 423 -11.06 -23.11 -0.15
CA ASP A 423 -12.09 -22.54 0.72
C ASP A 423 -12.33 -21.04 0.49
N ALA A 424 -11.63 -20.43 -0.46
CA ALA A 424 -11.69 -18.99 -0.67
C ALA A 424 -12.74 -18.58 -1.71
N HIS A 425 -13.41 -17.47 -1.46
CA HIS A 425 -14.40 -16.86 -2.36
C HIS A 425 -13.84 -15.53 -2.93
N PHE A 426 -12.72 -15.64 -3.64
CA PHE A 426 -12.08 -14.48 -4.24
C PHE A 426 -12.89 -13.89 -5.39
N SER A 427 -13.03 -12.58 -5.43
CA SER A 427 -13.47 -11.88 -6.65
C SER A 427 -12.38 -11.96 -7.75
N GLU A 428 -12.77 -11.67 -9.00
CA GLU A 428 -11.85 -11.61 -10.14
C GLU A 428 -10.62 -10.72 -9.91
N VAL A 429 -10.79 -9.62 -9.17
CA VAL A 429 -9.69 -8.72 -8.82
C VAL A 429 -8.81 -9.27 -7.70
N ASN A 430 -9.41 -9.90 -6.70
CA ASN A 430 -8.65 -10.36 -5.53
C ASN A 430 -7.89 -11.67 -5.79
N ARG A 431 -8.44 -12.59 -6.58
CA ARG A 431 -7.78 -13.87 -6.89
C ARG A 431 -6.33 -13.68 -7.37
N PRO A 432 -6.02 -12.83 -8.36
CA PRO A 432 -4.64 -12.61 -8.78
C PRO A 432 -3.78 -11.93 -7.71
N LEU A 433 -4.31 -11.04 -6.88
CA LEU A 433 -3.54 -10.40 -5.81
C LEU A 433 -3.05 -11.41 -4.77
N PHE A 434 -3.90 -12.37 -4.40
CA PHE A 434 -3.51 -13.48 -3.52
C PHE A 434 -2.53 -14.44 -4.19
N ALA A 435 -2.67 -14.69 -5.50
CA ALA A 435 -1.73 -15.49 -6.26
C ALA A 435 -0.34 -14.83 -6.28
N PHE A 436 -0.25 -13.54 -6.52
CA PHE A 436 1.01 -12.79 -6.49
C PHE A 436 1.66 -12.77 -5.12
N ALA A 437 0.87 -12.53 -4.06
CA ALA A 437 1.37 -12.61 -2.69
C ALA A 437 1.94 -13.99 -2.37
N SER A 438 1.25 -15.05 -2.81
CA SER A 438 1.68 -16.44 -2.64
C SER A 438 2.93 -16.79 -3.46
N TYR A 439 3.06 -16.21 -4.64
CA TYR A 439 4.25 -16.34 -5.48
C TYR A 439 5.49 -15.78 -4.79
N ASN A 440 5.36 -14.63 -4.13
CA ASN A 440 6.45 -13.93 -3.45
C ASN A 440 6.77 -14.53 -2.06
N ALA A 441 5.74 -14.73 -1.20
CA ALA A 441 5.93 -15.10 0.20
C ALA A 441 5.63 -16.58 0.52
N GLY A 442 5.21 -17.33 -0.48
CA GLY A 442 4.78 -18.72 -0.34
C GLY A 442 3.31 -18.88 0.07
N PRO A 443 2.59 -19.85 -0.53
CA PRO A 443 1.14 -20.00 -0.35
C PRO A 443 0.74 -20.36 1.08
N GLY A 444 1.54 -21.17 1.78
CA GLY A 444 1.29 -21.52 3.18
C GLY A 444 1.36 -20.32 4.12
N THR A 445 2.26 -19.38 3.85
CA THR A 445 2.36 -18.10 4.60
C THR A 445 1.11 -17.28 4.38
N ILE A 446 0.69 -17.08 3.14
CA ILE A 446 -0.48 -16.26 2.81
C ILE A 446 -1.78 -16.89 3.33
N ALA A 447 -1.94 -18.21 3.26
CA ALA A 447 -3.07 -18.92 3.86
C ALA A 447 -3.18 -18.68 5.38
N LYS A 448 -2.04 -18.70 6.10
CA LYS A 448 -2.00 -18.34 7.54
C LYS A 448 -2.40 -16.89 7.78
N MET A 449 -1.92 -15.95 6.96
CA MET A 449 -2.24 -14.52 7.09
C MET A 449 -3.72 -14.26 6.78
N ARG A 450 -4.30 -14.98 5.81
CA ARG A 450 -5.71 -14.95 5.50
C ARG A 450 -6.58 -15.39 6.70
N LYS A 451 -6.21 -16.51 7.33
CA LYS A 451 -6.86 -16.98 8.57
C LYS A 451 -6.77 -15.98 9.70
N LEU A 452 -5.57 -15.42 9.93
CA LEU A 452 -5.37 -14.40 10.97
C LEU A 452 -6.15 -13.11 10.68
N ALA A 453 -6.32 -12.73 9.40
CA ALA A 453 -7.18 -11.61 9.01
C ALA A 453 -8.64 -11.86 9.41
N ALA A 454 -9.19 -13.05 9.10
CA ALA A 454 -10.52 -13.44 9.52
C ALA A 454 -10.69 -13.40 11.04
N GLU A 455 -9.71 -13.91 11.79
CA GLU A 455 -9.67 -13.85 13.24
C GLU A 455 -9.70 -12.42 13.79
N ARG A 456 -9.22 -11.44 13.06
CA ARG A 456 -9.24 -10.02 13.42
C ARG A 456 -10.49 -9.27 12.94
N GLY A 457 -11.45 -9.98 12.34
CA GLY A 457 -12.66 -9.38 11.76
C GLY A 457 -12.42 -8.65 10.44
N LEU A 458 -11.27 -8.87 9.79
CA LEU A 458 -10.98 -8.42 8.42
C LEU A 458 -11.53 -9.43 7.42
N ASN A 459 -11.83 -8.96 6.20
CA ASN A 459 -12.30 -9.86 5.16
C ASN A 459 -11.12 -10.71 4.62
N PRO A 460 -11.14 -12.06 4.81
CA PRO A 460 -10.04 -12.92 4.38
C PRO A 460 -9.92 -13.05 2.87
N ASP A 461 -10.94 -12.70 2.11
CA ASP A 461 -10.97 -12.82 0.65
C ASP A 461 -10.69 -11.50 -0.08
N VAL A 462 -10.36 -10.44 0.66
CA VAL A 462 -9.99 -9.13 0.14
C VAL A 462 -8.55 -8.81 0.52
N TRP A 463 -7.73 -8.47 -0.50
CA TRP A 463 -6.32 -8.15 -0.28
C TRP A 463 -6.12 -6.77 0.33
N PHE A 464 -6.44 -5.70 -0.43
CA PHE A 464 -6.17 -4.32 -0.01
C PHE A 464 -6.94 -3.95 1.24
N ASN A 465 -6.22 -3.39 2.22
CA ASN A 465 -6.72 -2.95 3.53
C ASN A 465 -7.39 -4.06 4.36
N ASN A 466 -7.15 -5.32 4.02
CA ASN A 466 -7.58 -6.48 4.79
C ASN A 466 -6.39 -7.42 5.04
N VAL A 467 -6.18 -8.46 4.22
CA VAL A 467 -5.07 -9.40 4.41
C VAL A 467 -3.72 -8.72 4.22
N GLU A 468 -3.61 -7.71 3.38
CA GLU A 468 -2.43 -6.86 3.22
C GLU A 468 -1.91 -6.31 4.55
N ILE A 469 -2.80 -5.86 5.45
CA ILE A 469 -2.42 -5.32 6.77
C ILE A 469 -1.70 -6.38 7.60
N VAL A 470 -2.26 -7.58 7.63
CA VAL A 470 -1.71 -8.70 8.39
C VAL A 470 -0.38 -9.17 7.80
N VAL A 471 -0.28 -9.21 6.48
CA VAL A 471 0.97 -9.55 5.77
C VAL A 471 2.05 -8.50 6.06
N ALA A 472 1.73 -7.20 5.97
CA ALA A 472 2.69 -6.14 6.30
C ALA A 472 3.23 -6.27 7.73
N GLU A 473 2.35 -6.57 8.69
CA GLU A 473 2.70 -6.70 10.10
C GLU A 473 3.54 -7.95 10.41
N LYS A 474 3.16 -9.11 9.86
CA LYS A 474 3.72 -10.43 10.24
C LYS A 474 4.82 -10.92 9.31
N VAL A 475 4.76 -10.57 8.04
CA VAL A 475 5.71 -11.00 7.00
C VAL A 475 6.67 -9.86 6.65
N GLY A 476 6.12 -8.66 6.46
CA GLY A 476 6.88 -7.45 6.14
C GLY A 476 6.38 -6.75 4.88
N MET A 477 6.96 -5.58 4.63
CA MET A 477 6.57 -4.73 3.51
C MET A 477 6.96 -5.26 2.14
N GLU A 478 7.90 -6.17 2.04
CA GLU A 478 8.38 -6.66 0.74
C GLU A 478 7.22 -7.25 -0.08
N THR A 479 6.47 -8.18 0.51
CA THR A 479 5.34 -8.83 -0.17
C THR A 479 4.20 -7.86 -0.49
N THR A 480 3.86 -6.97 0.43
CA THR A 480 2.79 -5.99 0.18
C THR A 480 3.19 -4.97 -0.88
N THR A 481 4.45 -4.52 -0.89
CA THR A 481 5.00 -3.65 -1.93
C THR A 481 5.05 -4.36 -3.29
N TYR A 482 5.43 -5.64 -3.32
CA TYR A 482 5.43 -6.46 -4.53
C TYR A 482 4.02 -6.51 -5.16
N VAL A 483 3.00 -6.87 -4.40
CA VAL A 483 1.61 -6.92 -4.89
C VAL A 483 1.12 -5.54 -5.33
N ARG A 484 1.42 -4.50 -4.56
CA ARG A 484 1.04 -3.11 -4.88
C ARG A 484 1.72 -2.62 -6.17
N ASN A 485 2.97 -2.95 -6.40
CA ASN A 485 3.68 -2.62 -7.64
C ASN A 485 3.04 -3.29 -8.85
N ILE A 486 2.71 -4.59 -8.76
CA ILE A 486 2.00 -5.29 -9.83
C ILE A 486 0.67 -4.60 -10.12
N PHE A 487 -0.09 -4.24 -9.10
CA PHE A 487 -1.36 -3.55 -9.26
C PHE A 487 -1.22 -2.16 -9.93
N LYS A 488 -0.15 -1.40 -9.63
CA LYS A 488 0.19 -0.15 -10.33
C LYS A 488 0.40 -0.36 -11.82
N TYR A 489 1.23 -1.33 -12.18
CA TYR A 489 1.49 -1.65 -13.58
C TYR A 489 0.22 -2.11 -14.30
N TYR A 490 -0.60 -2.93 -13.64
CA TYR A 490 -1.90 -3.33 -14.17
C TYR A 490 -2.82 -2.13 -14.43
N ALA A 491 -2.98 -1.24 -13.46
CA ALA A 491 -3.78 -0.03 -13.61
C ALA A 491 -3.29 0.83 -14.79
N SER A 492 -1.97 0.95 -14.96
CA SER A 492 -1.34 1.65 -16.07
C SER A 492 -1.66 1.02 -17.43
N TYR A 493 -1.52 -0.29 -17.54
CA TYR A 493 -1.83 -1.01 -18.78
C TYR A 493 -3.31 -0.91 -19.15
N ARG A 494 -4.20 -0.98 -18.17
CA ARG A 494 -5.65 -0.75 -18.37
C ARG A 494 -5.95 0.64 -18.91
N LEU A 495 -5.35 1.68 -18.33
CA LEU A 495 -5.52 3.06 -18.77
C LEU A 495 -5.00 3.27 -20.20
N LEU A 496 -3.85 2.67 -20.54
CA LEU A 496 -3.31 2.72 -21.90
C LEU A 496 -4.23 2.03 -22.91
N GLN A 497 -4.72 0.83 -22.59
CA GLN A 497 -5.65 0.08 -23.43
C GLN A 497 -6.96 0.86 -23.66
N GLN A 498 -7.53 1.45 -22.61
CA GLN A 498 -8.72 2.29 -22.70
C GLN A 498 -8.50 3.51 -23.58
N ALA A 499 -7.35 4.18 -23.45
CA ALA A 499 -6.99 5.34 -24.28
C ALA A 499 -6.84 4.96 -25.76
N GLN A 500 -6.22 3.81 -26.06
CA GLN A 500 -6.09 3.30 -27.42
C GLN A 500 -7.45 2.95 -28.04
N ALA A 501 -8.31 2.24 -27.28
CA ALA A 501 -9.65 1.91 -27.71
C ALA A 501 -10.51 3.16 -28.00
N GLN A 502 -10.40 4.21 -27.17
CA GLN A 502 -11.10 5.47 -27.39
C GLN A 502 -10.58 6.20 -28.64
N ARG A 503 -9.26 6.21 -28.86
CA ARG A 503 -8.67 6.79 -30.09
C ARG A 503 -9.15 6.05 -31.34
N ALA A 504 -9.15 4.71 -31.33
CA ALA A 504 -9.63 3.90 -32.44
C ALA A 504 -11.10 4.21 -32.77
N ARG A 505 -11.96 4.31 -31.76
CA ARG A 505 -13.38 4.69 -31.93
C ARG A 505 -13.54 6.09 -32.50
N ALA A 506 -12.77 7.07 -32.02
CA ALA A 506 -12.80 8.43 -32.51
C ALA A 506 -12.37 8.52 -33.98
N VAL A 507 -11.33 7.77 -34.39
CA VAL A 507 -10.90 7.70 -35.81
C VAL A 507 -11.98 7.04 -36.67
N GLN A 508 -12.62 5.97 -36.21
CA GLN A 508 -13.75 5.35 -36.93
C GLN A 508 -14.93 6.29 -37.10
N GLN A 509 -15.25 7.11 -36.10
CA GLN A 509 -16.34 8.09 -36.20
C GLN A 509 -16.03 9.27 -37.15
N LEU A 510 -14.76 9.56 -37.42
CA LEU A 510 -14.33 10.62 -38.34
C LEU A 510 -14.13 10.10 -39.77
N SER A 511 -14.05 8.81 -39.98
CA SER A 511 -13.82 8.15 -41.27
C SER A 511 -15.08 7.53 -41.88
N GLY A 512 -16.22 7.58 -41.22
CA GLY A 512 -17.54 7.20 -41.71
C GLY A 512 -18.47 8.40 -41.78
#